data_7913eb7b008b737ef627b36716373030
#
_entry.id   7913eb7b008b737ef627b36716373030
#
_cell.length_a   1.000
_cell.length_b   1.000
_cell.length_c   1.000
_cell.angle_alpha   90.00
_cell.angle_beta   90.00
_cell.angle_gamma   90.00
#
_symmetry.space_group_name_H-M   'P 1'
#
loop_
_entity.id
_entity.type
_entity.pdbx_description
1 polymer ?
#
loop_
_entity_poly.entity_id
_entity_poly.type
_entity_poly.pdbx_seq_one_letter_code
_entity_poly.pdbx_strand_id
1 'polypeptide(L)'
;MLESKEQVENAYGLSISAAKSCRAGYILETDAGRKYLKPCQCSESRILYVHDAKQYLYENGFTSLDTYCLTVDGRPYCVIDGKLYLLTAFVDGHECEFGDDGDAVRAAYALAAMHKAGKGFKYEGSGDYAPNDLGRISESLTKRYDEIIRMRRKAEREK
;
A
#
# COMPACT_ATOMS: atom_id res chain seq x y z
N MET A 1 -3.58 5.61 23.90
CA MET A 1 -3.44 4.13 24.01
C MET A 1 -4.30 3.52 22.92
N LEU A 2 -3.92 2.42 22.30
CA LEU A 2 -4.76 1.75 21.30
C LEU A 2 -5.95 1.12 22.05
N GLU A 3 -7.14 1.67 21.90
CA GLU A 3 -8.35 1.20 22.63
C GLU A 3 -8.72 -0.24 22.28
N SER A 4 -8.36 -0.69 21.09
CA SER A 4 -8.64 -2.03 20.58
C SER A 4 -7.41 -2.96 20.56
N LYS A 5 -6.45 -2.75 21.50
CA LYS A 5 -5.20 -3.54 21.56
C LYS A 5 -5.48 -5.04 21.55
N GLU A 6 -6.31 -5.51 22.46
CA GLU A 6 -6.64 -6.92 22.63
C GLU A 6 -7.25 -7.55 21.36
N GLN A 7 -8.09 -6.79 20.65
CA GLN A 7 -8.69 -7.26 19.40
C GLN A 7 -7.63 -7.48 18.31
N VAL A 8 -6.61 -6.58 18.25
CA VAL A 8 -5.49 -6.73 17.31
C VAL A 8 -4.62 -7.93 17.69
N GLU A 9 -4.28 -8.08 18.97
CA GLU A 9 -3.48 -9.19 19.47
C GLU A 9 -4.15 -10.53 19.16
N ASN A 10 -5.45 -10.65 19.43
CA ASN A 10 -6.22 -11.86 19.14
C ASN A 10 -6.33 -12.12 17.64
N ALA A 11 -6.55 -11.09 16.82
CA ALA A 11 -6.69 -11.24 15.38
C ALA A 11 -5.41 -11.73 14.70
N TYR A 12 -4.25 -11.26 15.16
CA TYR A 12 -2.96 -11.59 14.53
C TYR A 12 -2.10 -12.58 15.30
N GLY A 13 -2.54 -13.01 16.49
CA GLY A 13 -1.81 -13.96 17.34
C GLY A 13 -0.45 -13.41 17.80
N LEU A 14 -0.36 -12.12 18.11
CA LEU A 14 0.85 -11.44 18.54
C LEU A 14 0.63 -10.67 19.85
N SER A 15 1.71 -10.30 20.53
CA SER A 15 1.66 -9.47 21.74
C SER A 15 2.19 -8.08 21.46
N ILE A 16 1.44 -7.05 21.85
CA ILE A 16 1.80 -5.63 21.67
C ILE A 16 2.36 -5.09 22.99
N SER A 17 3.65 -4.73 23.02
CA SER A 17 4.28 -4.10 24.18
C SER A 17 4.07 -2.58 24.22
N ALA A 18 4.03 -1.92 23.07
CA ALA A 18 3.77 -0.49 22.96
C ALA A 18 3.04 -0.15 21.65
N ALA A 19 2.28 0.94 21.69
CA ALA A 19 1.59 1.50 20.52
C ALA A 19 1.75 3.02 20.50
N LYS A 20 2.25 3.55 19.37
CA LYS A 20 2.41 4.98 19.12
C LYS A 20 1.51 5.41 17.97
N SER A 21 0.63 6.36 18.23
CA SER A 21 -0.20 6.97 17.18
C SER A 21 0.68 7.79 16.21
N CYS A 22 0.37 7.70 14.94
CA CYS A 22 0.97 8.50 13.88
C CYS A 22 -0.14 9.00 12.92
N ARG A 23 0.23 9.83 11.93
CA ARG A 23 -0.72 10.55 11.06
C ARG A 23 -1.80 9.66 10.43
N ALA A 24 -1.49 8.42 10.08
CA ALA A 24 -2.39 7.55 9.33
C ALA A 24 -2.65 6.19 10.01
N GLY A 25 -2.28 6.02 11.29
CA GLY A 25 -2.46 4.75 12.01
C GLY A 25 -1.64 4.65 13.28
N TYR A 26 -1.11 3.46 13.55
CA TYR A 26 -0.34 3.16 14.75
C TYR A 26 0.93 2.39 14.40
N ILE A 27 2.03 2.80 15.00
CA ILE A 27 3.26 2.00 15.03
C ILE A 27 3.18 1.13 16.28
N LEU A 28 3.30 -0.17 16.12
CA LEU A 28 3.20 -1.17 17.18
C LEU A 28 4.56 -1.82 17.41
N GLU A 29 5.00 -1.86 18.66
CA GLU A 29 6.11 -2.73 19.08
C GLU A 29 5.51 -4.07 19.51
N THR A 30 5.89 -5.15 18.82
CA THR A 30 5.34 -6.48 19.04
C THR A 30 6.44 -7.50 19.24
N ASP A 31 6.08 -8.69 19.75
CA ASP A 31 6.96 -9.87 19.85
C ASP A 31 7.42 -10.38 18.47
N ALA A 32 6.66 -10.06 17.39
CA ALA A 32 7.02 -10.34 16.01
C ALA A 32 7.70 -9.14 15.30
N GLY A 33 8.33 -8.23 16.08
CA GLY A 33 8.99 -7.02 15.60
C GLY A 33 8.03 -5.84 15.41
N ARG A 34 8.57 -4.74 14.90
CA ARG A 34 7.80 -3.50 14.70
C ARG A 34 6.81 -3.65 13.54
N LYS A 35 5.56 -3.26 13.78
CA LYS A 35 4.47 -3.33 12.82
C LYS A 35 3.79 -1.97 12.61
N TYR A 36 3.10 -1.84 11.49
CA TYR A 36 2.28 -0.67 11.20
C TYR A 36 0.83 -1.09 11.00
N LEU A 37 -0.06 -0.61 11.86
CA LEU A 37 -1.50 -0.84 11.81
C LEU A 37 -2.19 0.41 11.25
N LYS A 38 -2.91 0.26 10.16
CA LYS A 38 -3.65 1.38 9.55
C LYS A 38 -5.11 1.03 9.29
N PRO A 39 -6.06 1.97 9.52
CA PRO A 39 -7.44 1.82 9.08
C PRO A 39 -7.49 1.78 7.54
N CYS A 40 -8.42 1.00 7.00
CA CYS A 40 -8.67 0.91 5.56
C CYS A 40 -10.14 1.23 5.25
N GLN A 41 -10.37 2.13 4.30
CA GLN A 41 -11.71 2.46 3.81
C GLN A 41 -12.05 1.74 2.49
N CYS A 42 -11.23 0.78 2.09
CA CYS A 42 -11.45 0.00 0.88
C CYS A 42 -12.43 -1.16 1.16
N SER A 43 -13.05 -1.70 0.10
CA SER A 43 -13.80 -2.96 0.20
C SER A 43 -12.86 -4.14 0.46
N GLU A 44 -13.40 -5.21 1.05
CA GLU A 44 -12.65 -6.45 1.28
C GLU A 44 -12.10 -7.02 -0.04
N SER A 45 -12.90 -7.01 -1.10
CA SER A 45 -12.48 -7.48 -2.43
C SER A 45 -11.26 -6.72 -2.96
N ARG A 46 -11.18 -5.41 -2.71
CA ARG A 46 -10.00 -4.62 -3.07
C ARG A 46 -8.79 -4.96 -2.22
N ILE A 47 -8.98 -5.23 -0.93
CA ILE A 47 -7.88 -5.65 -0.04
C ILE A 47 -7.31 -6.98 -0.52
N LEU A 48 -8.16 -7.96 -0.83
CA LEU A 48 -7.76 -9.27 -1.34
C LEU A 48 -6.98 -9.14 -2.66
N TYR A 49 -7.51 -8.36 -3.61
CA TYR A 49 -6.80 -8.08 -4.86
C TYR A 49 -5.40 -7.49 -4.63
N VAL A 50 -5.28 -6.48 -3.75
CA VAL A 50 -3.99 -5.85 -3.45
C VAL A 50 -3.06 -6.82 -2.73
N HIS A 51 -3.60 -7.68 -1.86
CA HIS A 51 -2.83 -8.72 -1.19
C HIS A 51 -2.20 -9.68 -2.22
N ASP A 52 -3.01 -10.24 -3.12
CA ASP A 52 -2.55 -11.17 -4.15
C ASP A 52 -1.54 -10.53 -5.10
N ALA A 53 -1.78 -9.27 -5.49
CA ALA A 53 -0.83 -8.51 -6.30
C ALA A 53 0.51 -8.31 -5.59
N LYS A 54 0.50 -7.96 -4.30
CA LYS A 54 1.72 -7.81 -3.49
C LYS A 54 2.45 -9.13 -3.31
N GLN A 55 1.71 -10.20 -3.05
CA GLN A 55 2.28 -11.54 -2.94
C GLN A 55 2.95 -11.98 -4.23
N TYR A 56 2.28 -11.79 -5.37
CA TYR A 56 2.84 -12.06 -6.68
C TYR A 56 4.13 -11.28 -6.96
N LEU A 57 4.15 -9.98 -6.66
CA LEU A 57 5.34 -9.14 -6.80
C LEU A 57 6.50 -9.66 -5.95
N TYR A 58 6.21 -10.01 -4.71
CA TYR A 58 7.21 -10.54 -3.76
C TYR A 58 7.81 -11.85 -4.27
N GLU A 59 6.99 -12.80 -4.71
CA GLU A 59 7.40 -14.09 -5.26
C GLU A 59 8.20 -13.96 -6.56
N ASN A 60 7.96 -12.89 -7.33
CA ASN A 60 8.71 -12.56 -8.54
C ASN A 60 9.92 -11.63 -8.29
N GLY A 61 10.38 -11.53 -7.04
CA GLY A 61 11.64 -10.91 -6.67
C GLY A 61 11.57 -9.41 -6.37
N PHE A 62 10.39 -8.80 -6.36
CA PHE A 62 10.23 -7.44 -5.85
C PHE A 62 9.85 -7.46 -4.37
N THR A 63 10.87 -7.46 -3.51
CA THR A 63 10.71 -7.59 -2.04
C THR A 63 10.61 -6.26 -1.31
N SER A 64 10.86 -5.13 -1.98
CA SER A 64 10.80 -3.77 -1.41
C SER A 64 9.37 -3.26 -1.36
N LEU A 65 8.49 -3.96 -0.64
CA LEU A 65 7.09 -3.58 -0.45
C LEU A 65 6.57 -3.98 0.93
N ASP A 66 5.52 -3.29 1.37
CA ASP A 66 4.82 -3.53 2.62
C ASP A 66 3.78 -4.66 2.45
N THR A 67 4.19 -5.91 2.57
CA THR A 67 3.24 -7.04 2.54
C THR A 67 2.29 -6.99 3.73
N TYR A 68 1.04 -7.49 3.55
CA TYR A 68 0.10 -7.59 4.65
C TYR A 68 0.42 -8.79 5.53
N CYS A 69 0.42 -8.58 6.84
CA CYS A 69 0.42 -9.67 7.81
C CYS A 69 -0.95 -10.37 7.76
N LEU A 70 -0.94 -11.69 7.79
CA LEU A 70 -2.18 -12.46 7.84
C LEU A 70 -2.65 -12.59 9.29
N THR A 71 -3.97 -12.58 9.48
CA THR A 71 -4.60 -12.94 10.75
C THR A 71 -4.44 -14.45 11.02
N VAL A 72 -4.74 -14.89 12.23
CA VAL A 72 -4.76 -16.32 12.59
C VAL A 72 -5.70 -17.15 11.69
N ASP A 73 -6.73 -16.50 11.12
CA ASP A 73 -7.67 -17.11 10.16
C ASP A 73 -7.20 -16.99 8.70
N GLY A 74 -5.97 -16.50 8.44
CA GLY A 74 -5.40 -16.37 7.11
C GLY A 74 -5.93 -15.18 6.29
N ARG A 75 -6.60 -14.19 6.90
CA ARG A 75 -7.09 -12.99 6.21
C ARG A 75 -6.05 -11.87 6.24
N PRO A 76 -5.89 -11.06 5.16
CA PRO A 76 -4.94 -9.94 5.10
C PRO A 76 -5.46 -8.67 5.80
N TYR A 77 -6.54 -8.77 6.56
CA TYR A 77 -7.14 -7.66 7.31
C TYR A 77 -7.86 -8.19 8.55
N CYS A 78 -8.07 -7.32 9.53
CA CYS A 78 -9.00 -7.57 10.63
C CYS A 78 -10.10 -6.52 10.69
N VAL A 79 -11.18 -6.84 11.39
CA VAL A 79 -12.30 -5.93 11.63
C VAL A 79 -12.30 -5.54 13.10
N ILE A 80 -12.24 -4.26 13.38
CA ILE A 80 -12.27 -3.68 14.73
C ILE A 80 -13.36 -2.61 14.74
N ASP A 81 -14.34 -2.76 15.60
CA ASP A 81 -15.49 -1.83 15.73
C ASP A 81 -16.15 -1.50 14.37
N GLY A 82 -16.31 -2.53 13.52
CA GLY A 82 -16.92 -2.41 12.19
C GLY A 82 -16.04 -1.75 11.13
N LYS A 83 -14.77 -1.47 11.43
CA LYS A 83 -13.80 -0.88 10.50
C LYS A 83 -12.72 -1.89 10.13
N LEU A 84 -12.30 -1.84 8.88
CA LEU A 84 -11.21 -2.67 8.36
C LEU A 84 -9.85 -2.07 8.76
N TYR A 85 -8.94 -2.93 9.21
CA TYR A 85 -7.57 -2.58 9.53
C TYR A 85 -6.60 -3.53 8.83
N LEU A 86 -5.48 -2.97 8.38
CA LEU A 86 -4.38 -3.68 7.75
C LEU A 86 -3.15 -3.60 8.66
N LEU A 87 -2.49 -4.73 8.86
CA LEU A 87 -1.21 -4.81 9.56
C LEU A 87 -0.10 -5.13 8.56
N THR A 88 0.98 -4.35 8.59
CA THR A 88 2.16 -4.59 7.75
C THR A 88 3.43 -4.59 8.62
N ALA A 89 4.54 -5.12 8.11
CA ALA A 89 5.83 -4.85 8.69
C ALA A 89 6.09 -3.32 8.65
N PHE A 90 6.71 -2.80 9.71
CA PHE A 90 7.15 -1.41 9.69
C PHE A 90 8.37 -1.27 8.77
N VAL A 91 8.29 -0.36 7.82
CA VAL A 91 9.42 -0.01 6.95
C VAL A 91 10.12 1.20 7.55
N ASP A 92 11.37 1.01 7.95
CA ASP A 92 12.21 2.10 8.41
C ASP A 92 12.87 2.79 7.21
N GLY A 93 12.66 4.10 7.07
CA GLY A 93 13.13 4.86 5.92
C GLY A 93 12.69 6.32 6.00
N HIS A 94 13.04 7.07 4.99
CA HIS A 94 12.62 8.46 4.82
C HIS A 94 11.85 8.64 3.51
N GLU A 95 11.05 9.69 3.45
CA GLU A 95 10.37 10.07 2.20
C GLU A 95 11.40 10.59 1.20
N CYS A 96 11.19 10.26 -0.09
CA CYS A 96 12.06 10.76 -1.16
C CYS A 96 11.99 12.29 -1.26
N GLU A 97 13.14 12.93 -1.39
CA GLU A 97 13.25 14.36 -1.64
C GLU A 97 13.34 14.64 -3.13
N PHE A 98 12.40 15.42 -3.67
CA PHE A 98 12.36 15.74 -5.11
C PHE A 98 13.59 16.53 -5.60
N GLY A 99 14.35 17.14 -4.70
CA GLY A 99 15.60 17.84 -5.01
C GLY A 99 16.84 16.96 -5.01
N ASP A 100 16.72 15.70 -4.60
CA ASP A 100 17.84 14.74 -4.61
C ASP A 100 17.76 13.84 -5.84
N ASP A 101 18.70 14.04 -6.79
CA ASP A 101 18.80 13.22 -8.00
C ASP A 101 19.00 11.73 -7.69
N GLY A 102 19.66 11.41 -6.57
CA GLY A 102 19.85 10.03 -6.11
C GLY A 102 18.52 9.36 -5.72
N ASP A 103 17.61 10.08 -5.05
CA ASP A 103 16.30 9.60 -4.69
C ASP A 103 15.44 9.37 -5.93
N ALA A 104 15.45 10.28 -6.90
CA ALA A 104 14.73 10.13 -8.15
C ALA A 104 15.19 8.90 -8.94
N VAL A 105 16.48 8.68 -9.02
CA VAL A 105 17.07 7.49 -9.68
C VAL A 105 16.67 6.20 -8.95
N ARG A 106 16.77 6.16 -7.62
CA ARG A 106 16.36 5.00 -6.81
C ARG A 106 14.87 4.67 -6.99
N ALA A 107 14.02 5.70 -6.99
CA ALA A 107 12.58 5.54 -7.23
C ALA A 107 12.27 4.98 -8.63
N ALA A 108 12.97 5.47 -9.67
CA ALA A 108 12.83 4.97 -11.03
C ALA A 108 13.26 3.50 -11.16
N TYR A 109 14.36 3.10 -10.53
CA TYR A 109 14.78 1.70 -10.48
C TYR A 109 13.78 0.80 -9.76
N ALA A 110 13.26 1.24 -8.60
CA ALA A 110 12.25 0.50 -7.86
C ALA A 110 10.97 0.32 -8.69
N LEU A 111 10.52 1.38 -9.38
CA LEU A 111 9.35 1.31 -10.26
C LEU A 111 9.58 0.35 -11.43
N ALA A 112 10.73 0.39 -12.08
CA ALA A 112 11.08 -0.53 -13.17
C ALA A 112 11.13 -1.99 -12.69
N ALA A 113 11.71 -2.23 -11.50
CA ALA A 113 11.75 -3.56 -10.88
C ALA A 113 10.34 -4.08 -10.56
N MET A 114 9.48 -3.22 -10.01
CA MET A 114 8.08 -3.55 -9.73
C MET A 114 7.32 -3.90 -11.02
N HIS A 115 7.47 -3.12 -12.09
CA HIS A 115 6.83 -3.41 -13.38
C HIS A 115 7.33 -4.73 -13.97
N LYS A 116 8.62 -5.03 -13.84
CA LYS A 116 9.19 -6.30 -14.30
C LYS A 116 8.62 -7.48 -13.52
N ALA A 117 8.56 -7.40 -12.19
CA ALA A 117 8.02 -8.42 -11.32
C ALA A 117 6.50 -8.62 -11.51
N GLY A 118 5.76 -7.53 -11.78
CA GLY A 118 4.32 -7.56 -11.99
C GLY A 118 3.88 -8.09 -13.36
N LYS A 119 4.82 -8.35 -14.27
CA LYS A 119 4.48 -8.82 -15.62
C LYS A 119 3.83 -10.20 -15.56
N GLY A 120 2.62 -10.30 -16.13
CA GLY A 120 1.87 -11.55 -16.20
C GLY A 120 0.95 -11.79 -15.00
N PHE A 121 0.89 -10.87 -14.02
CA PHE A 121 -0.08 -10.98 -12.93
C PHE A 121 -1.50 -11.08 -13.48
N LYS A 122 -2.23 -12.09 -13.01
CA LYS A 122 -3.66 -12.27 -13.28
C LYS A 122 -4.36 -12.50 -11.95
N TYR A 123 -5.41 -11.74 -11.72
CA TYR A 123 -6.23 -11.92 -10.53
C TYR A 123 -7.33 -12.95 -10.82
N GLU A 124 -7.36 -14.02 -10.05
CA GLU A 124 -8.35 -15.12 -10.20
C GLU A 124 -9.43 -15.07 -9.10
N GLY A 125 -9.38 -14.05 -8.22
CA GLY A 125 -10.35 -13.92 -7.13
C GLY A 125 -11.73 -13.53 -7.61
N SER A 126 -12.74 -13.96 -6.85
CA SER A 126 -14.15 -13.58 -7.03
C SER A 126 -14.43 -12.29 -6.25
N GLY A 127 -14.97 -11.28 -6.90
CA GLY A 127 -15.42 -10.04 -6.24
C GLY A 127 -15.75 -8.94 -7.24
N ASP A 128 -16.44 -7.91 -6.76
CA ASP A 128 -16.85 -6.74 -7.57
C ASP A 128 -15.68 -5.86 -8.00
N TYR A 129 -14.45 -6.20 -7.58
CA TYR A 129 -13.26 -5.49 -7.99
C TYR A 129 -12.76 -6.07 -9.32
N ALA A 130 -13.22 -5.47 -10.41
CA ALA A 130 -12.65 -5.72 -11.72
C ALA A 130 -11.48 -4.76 -11.94
N PRO A 131 -10.21 -5.24 -11.96
CA PRO A 131 -9.04 -4.39 -12.26
C PRO A 131 -9.02 -3.89 -13.71
N ASN A 132 -10.01 -4.23 -14.50
CA ASN A 132 -10.04 -4.08 -15.94
C ASN A 132 -10.50 -2.71 -16.44
N ASP A 133 -10.38 -1.67 -15.63
CA ASP A 133 -10.63 -0.32 -16.12
C ASP A 133 -9.39 0.31 -16.75
N LEU A 134 -8.66 -0.48 -17.55
CA LEU A 134 -7.58 0.05 -18.39
C LEU A 134 -8.08 1.17 -19.31
N GLY A 135 -9.36 1.14 -19.71
CA GLY A 135 -10.03 2.24 -20.39
C GLY A 135 -10.04 3.53 -19.58
N ARG A 136 -10.46 3.45 -18.32
CA ARG A 136 -10.44 4.60 -17.39
C ARG A 136 -9.04 5.08 -17.05
N ILE A 137 -8.05 4.17 -16.97
CA ILE A 137 -6.65 4.56 -16.78
C ILE A 137 -6.17 5.36 -17.99
N SER A 138 -6.46 4.93 -19.21
CA SER A 138 -6.11 5.65 -20.42
C SER A 138 -6.76 7.04 -20.48
N GLU A 139 -8.06 7.14 -20.19
CA GLU A 139 -8.77 8.42 -20.12
C GLU A 139 -8.22 9.34 -19.02
N SER A 140 -7.92 8.77 -17.84
CA SER A 140 -7.34 9.51 -16.73
C SER A 140 -5.94 10.01 -17.05
N LEU A 141 -5.10 9.20 -17.70
CA LEU A 141 -3.76 9.61 -18.16
C LEU A 141 -3.83 10.71 -19.20
N THR A 142 -4.72 10.60 -20.19
CA THR A 142 -4.92 11.63 -21.20
C THR A 142 -5.35 12.95 -20.56
N LYS A 143 -6.31 12.91 -19.65
CA LYS A 143 -6.79 14.08 -18.92
C LYS A 143 -5.68 14.74 -18.10
N ARG A 144 -4.86 13.96 -17.39
CA ARG A 144 -3.71 14.45 -16.62
C ARG A 144 -2.63 15.06 -17.53
N TYR A 145 -2.35 14.42 -18.65
CA TYR A 145 -1.42 14.95 -19.65
C TYR A 145 -1.88 16.32 -20.16
N ASP A 146 -3.14 16.45 -20.53
CA ASP A 146 -3.71 17.72 -20.99
C ASP A 146 -3.65 18.82 -19.91
N GLU A 147 -3.88 18.48 -18.64
CA GLU A 147 -3.71 19.40 -17.52
C GLU A 147 -2.27 19.90 -17.41
N ILE A 148 -1.29 19.02 -17.51
CA ILE A 148 0.14 19.36 -17.45
C ILE A 148 0.52 20.30 -18.60
N ILE A 149 0.06 20.00 -19.82
CA ILE A 149 0.31 20.85 -21.00
C ILE A 149 -0.32 22.26 -20.84
N ARG A 150 -1.53 22.33 -20.27
CA ARG A 150 -2.18 23.62 -19.98
C ARG A 150 -1.39 24.43 -18.94
N MET A 151 -0.96 23.78 -17.85
CA MET A 151 -0.15 24.45 -16.81
C MET A 151 1.18 24.96 -17.36
N ARG A 152 1.86 24.15 -18.17
CA ARG A 152 3.10 24.56 -18.84
C ARG A 152 2.89 25.81 -19.72
N ARG A 153 1.87 25.80 -20.58
CA ARG A 153 1.55 26.94 -21.45
C ARG A 153 1.20 28.21 -20.66
N LYS A 154 0.55 28.04 -19.49
CA LYS A 154 0.28 29.17 -18.59
C LYS A 154 1.58 29.74 -18.01
N ALA A 155 2.45 28.90 -17.48
CA ALA A 155 3.74 29.31 -16.92
C ALA A 155 4.68 29.96 -17.96
N GLU A 156 4.58 29.55 -19.23
CA GLU A 156 5.35 30.18 -20.34
C GLU A 156 4.83 31.57 -20.73
N ARG A 157 3.56 31.89 -20.45
CA ARG A 157 2.95 33.21 -20.72
C ARG A 157 3.14 34.23 -19.59
N GLU A 158 3.44 33.73 -18.39
CA GLU A 158 3.63 34.55 -17.18
C GLU A 158 5.12 34.92 -16.95
N LYS A 159 6.02 34.51 -17.85
CA LYS A 159 7.43 34.91 -17.94
C LYS A 159 7.62 36.08 -18.91
#